data_8e449bf5dac622179c3ac4465d341090
#
_entry.id   8e449bf5dac622179c3ac4465d341090
#
_cell.length_a   1.000
_cell.length_b   1.000
_cell.length_c   1.000
_cell.angle_alpha   90.00
_cell.angle_beta   90.00
_cell.angle_gamma   90.00
#
_symmetry.space_group_name_H-M   'P 1'
#
loop_
_entity.id
_entity.type
_entity.pdbx_description
1 polymer ?
#
loop_
_entity_poly.entity_id
_entity_poly.type
_entity_poly.pdbx_seq_one_letter_code
_entity_poly.pdbx_strand_id
1 'polypeptide(L)'
;MLDDLPNEKAAMLGFIDLFRKAINGDKLAVILSNKILDEWQKECDNLPDGDVVDDNFAFLPPLTNGGNYNDDNFDDDDYDDDYDYDDDDYYPLYEKPTLKRPNVSEYHLRIKLNDIGIDIWRELKVPSNVELDFLGHLLIDIMGWDDIHLFHFMHNKTFYSDEESVGMSFRGNVKLYSDYTLSDLLKAEKDKMAFEYDFGDSWWHEISVVSIRPYKKGEKHRITFVDGQGACPPEDCGGVPGYMRLLEMAKKKRKSAEEKEELEWYDIDKNYDPNDPDVISCQEAAEEWDESLRKK
;
A
#
# COMPACT_ATOMS: atom_id res chain seq x y z
N MET A 1 -8.21 -16.84 -24.08
CA MET A 1 -6.90 -16.37 -23.61
C MET A 1 -6.57 -16.90 -22.19
N LEU A 2 -7.38 -17.80 -21.62
CA LEU A 2 -7.09 -18.49 -20.35
C LEU A 2 -6.50 -19.91 -20.56
N ASP A 3 -6.52 -20.40 -21.80
CA ASP A 3 -6.14 -21.79 -22.11
C ASP A 3 -4.62 -22.04 -22.19
N ASP A 4 -3.80 -20.98 -22.13
CA ASP A 4 -2.34 -21.08 -22.24
C ASP A 4 -1.58 -20.83 -20.91
N LEU A 5 -2.31 -20.63 -19.79
CA LEU A 5 -1.68 -20.45 -18.47
C LEU A 5 -1.47 -21.82 -17.79
N PRO A 6 -0.36 -22.01 -17.03
CA PRO A 6 -0.24 -23.16 -16.15
C PRO A 6 -1.48 -23.27 -15.26
N ASN A 7 -1.98 -24.49 -15.05
CA ASN A 7 -3.23 -24.75 -14.30
C ASN A 7 -3.30 -24.05 -12.95
N GLU A 8 -2.17 -23.93 -12.25
CA GLU A 8 -2.05 -23.25 -10.97
C GLU A 8 -2.33 -21.74 -11.08
N LYS A 9 -1.80 -21.09 -12.13
CA LYS A 9 -1.99 -19.65 -12.33
C LYS A 9 -3.41 -19.30 -12.77
N ALA A 10 -4.05 -20.16 -13.55
CA ALA A 10 -5.46 -20.00 -13.93
C ALA A 10 -6.39 -20.19 -12.74
N ALA A 11 -6.12 -21.16 -11.86
CA ALA A 11 -6.84 -21.39 -10.63
C ALA A 11 -6.71 -20.18 -9.67
N MET A 12 -5.50 -19.65 -9.51
CA MET A 12 -5.21 -18.48 -8.69
C MET A 12 -5.96 -17.22 -9.16
N LEU A 13 -5.99 -16.95 -10.46
CA LEU A 13 -6.74 -15.82 -11.01
C LEU A 13 -8.25 -15.98 -10.82
N GLY A 14 -8.77 -17.21 -10.95
CA GLY A 14 -10.18 -17.52 -10.66
C GLY A 14 -10.53 -17.29 -9.20
N PHE A 15 -9.61 -17.58 -8.28
CA PHE A 15 -9.75 -17.37 -6.86
C PHE A 15 -9.82 -15.88 -6.51
N ILE A 16 -8.89 -15.08 -7.04
CA ILE A 16 -8.86 -13.63 -6.86
C ILE A 16 -10.16 -12.97 -7.37
N ASP A 17 -10.68 -13.39 -8.53
CA ASP A 17 -11.93 -12.88 -9.07
C ASP A 17 -13.15 -13.25 -8.19
N LEU A 18 -13.15 -14.45 -7.61
CA LEU A 18 -14.19 -14.89 -6.70
C LEU A 18 -14.22 -14.04 -5.43
N PHE A 19 -13.05 -13.80 -4.83
CA PHE A 19 -12.92 -12.97 -3.62
C PHE A 19 -13.31 -11.51 -3.88
N ARG A 20 -12.90 -10.94 -4.99
CA ARG A 20 -13.33 -9.58 -5.40
C ARG A 20 -14.86 -9.46 -5.48
N LYS A 21 -15.52 -10.45 -6.05
CA LYS A 21 -16.99 -10.49 -6.11
C LYS A 21 -17.62 -10.62 -4.74
N ALA A 22 -17.01 -11.41 -3.86
CA ALA A 22 -17.48 -11.59 -2.50
C ALA A 22 -17.39 -10.29 -1.68
N ILE A 23 -16.27 -9.59 -1.75
CA ILE A 23 -16.05 -8.27 -1.12
C ILE A 23 -17.07 -7.25 -1.63
N ASN A 24 -17.40 -7.28 -2.92
CA ASN A 24 -18.42 -6.41 -3.53
C ASN A 24 -19.87 -6.84 -3.26
N GLY A 25 -20.09 -7.73 -2.28
CA GLY A 25 -21.42 -8.12 -1.80
C GLY A 25 -22.16 -9.20 -2.61
N ASP A 26 -21.48 -9.89 -3.52
CA ASP A 26 -22.05 -11.05 -4.21
C ASP A 26 -22.21 -12.22 -3.24
N LYS A 27 -23.44 -12.48 -2.83
CA LYS A 27 -23.78 -13.53 -1.83
C LYS A 27 -23.34 -14.93 -2.24
N LEU A 28 -23.39 -15.24 -3.54
CA LEU A 28 -22.95 -16.55 -4.04
C LEU A 28 -21.43 -16.66 -3.98
N ALA A 29 -20.72 -15.59 -4.34
CA ALA A 29 -19.27 -15.51 -4.24
C ALA A 29 -18.79 -15.63 -2.77
N VAL A 30 -19.48 -15.01 -1.81
CA VAL A 30 -19.22 -15.17 -0.37
C VAL A 30 -19.34 -16.64 0.07
N ILE A 31 -20.43 -17.31 -0.31
CA ILE A 31 -20.66 -18.72 0.05
C ILE A 31 -19.57 -19.63 -0.56
N LEU A 32 -19.22 -19.40 -1.82
CA LEU A 32 -18.22 -20.20 -2.52
C LEU A 32 -16.81 -19.97 -1.95
N SER A 33 -16.47 -18.71 -1.64
CA SER A 33 -15.19 -18.36 -1.03
C SER A 33 -15.03 -19.03 0.34
N ASN A 34 -16.04 -18.94 1.20
CA ASN A 34 -16.01 -19.58 2.52
C ASN A 34 -15.90 -21.12 2.41
N LYS A 35 -16.62 -21.73 1.47
CA LYS A 35 -16.54 -23.17 1.24
C LYS A 35 -15.15 -23.63 0.81
N ILE A 36 -14.50 -22.87 -0.07
CA ILE A 36 -13.13 -23.16 -0.53
C ILE A 36 -12.14 -23.00 0.65
N LEU A 37 -12.29 -21.97 1.46
CA LEU A 37 -11.48 -21.77 2.67
C LEU A 37 -11.63 -22.91 3.66
N ASP A 38 -12.86 -23.39 3.89
CA ASP A 38 -13.14 -24.53 4.80
C ASP A 38 -12.52 -25.83 4.29
N GLU A 39 -12.59 -26.09 2.98
CA GLU A 39 -11.97 -27.27 2.39
C GLU A 39 -10.44 -27.20 2.49
N TRP A 40 -9.87 -26.04 2.23
CA TRP A 40 -8.43 -25.81 2.30
C TRP A 40 -7.89 -25.88 3.73
N GLN A 41 -8.62 -25.34 4.71
CA GLN A 41 -8.27 -25.49 6.13
C GLN A 41 -8.21 -26.96 6.54
N LYS A 42 -9.14 -27.78 6.08
CA LYS A 42 -9.14 -29.23 6.34
C LYS A 42 -7.94 -29.96 5.71
N GLU A 43 -7.50 -29.50 4.54
CA GLU A 43 -6.29 -30.04 3.90
C GLU A 43 -5.04 -29.65 4.70
N CYS A 44 -4.94 -28.40 5.14
CA CYS A 44 -3.86 -27.92 6.00
C CYS A 44 -3.79 -28.68 7.35
N ASP A 45 -4.94 -28.93 7.97
CA ASP A 45 -5.04 -29.66 9.25
C ASP A 45 -4.62 -31.13 9.13
N ASN A 46 -4.61 -31.69 7.91
CA ASN A 46 -4.24 -33.08 7.63
C ASN A 46 -2.80 -33.24 7.12
N LEU A 47 -2.02 -32.17 7.01
CA LEU A 47 -0.61 -32.25 6.61
C LEU A 47 0.22 -32.88 7.72
N PRO A 48 1.21 -33.76 7.38
CA PRO A 48 2.15 -34.29 8.36
C PRO A 48 2.95 -33.16 9.02
N ASP A 49 3.24 -33.31 10.32
CA ASP A 49 4.11 -32.37 11.05
C ASP A 49 5.47 -32.24 10.32
N GLY A 50 5.72 -31.09 9.69
CA GLY A 50 6.98 -30.78 9.01
C GLY A 50 6.85 -30.34 7.56
N ASP A 51 5.71 -30.50 6.90
CA ASP A 51 5.48 -29.94 5.58
C ASP A 51 5.02 -28.49 5.69
N VAL A 52 5.85 -27.58 5.19
CA VAL A 52 5.54 -26.15 5.15
C VAL A 52 4.55 -25.92 4.02
N VAL A 53 3.31 -25.57 4.38
CA VAL A 53 2.39 -24.94 3.41
C VAL A 53 3.07 -23.68 2.92
N ASP A 54 3.11 -23.47 1.61
CA ASP A 54 3.70 -22.25 1.04
C ASP A 54 3.04 -21.03 1.68
N ASP A 55 3.80 -20.32 2.55
CA ASP A 55 3.32 -19.23 3.41
C ASP A 55 2.70 -18.03 2.67
N ASN A 56 2.65 -18.08 1.35
CA ASN A 56 2.08 -17.04 0.51
C ASN A 56 0.54 -17.05 0.46
N PHE A 57 -0.13 -18.05 1.05
CA PHE A 57 -1.58 -18.24 0.86
C PHE A 57 -2.44 -18.27 2.14
N ALA A 58 -1.85 -18.17 3.29
CA ALA A 58 -2.61 -18.25 4.52
C ALA A 58 -2.98 -16.86 5.04
N PHE A 59 -4.05 -16.24 4.59
CA PHE A 59 -4.97 -15.44 5.40
C PHE A 59 -6.00 -14.64 4.61
N LEU A 60 -7.24 -15.07 4.72
CA LEU A 60 -8.38 -14.16 4.68
C LEU A 60 -9.33 -14.59 5.81
N PRO A 61 -9.79 -13.68 6.67
CA PRO A 61 -10.81 -14.01 7.65
C PRO A 61 -12.12 -14.44 6.94
N PRO A 62 -12.97 -15.29 7.56
CA PRO A 62 -14.24 -15.69 6.97
C PRO A 62 -15.08 -14.46 6.65
N LEU A 63 -15.55 -14.35 5.40
CA LEU A 63 -16.45 -13.29 4.97
C LEU A 63 -17.80 -13.49 5.67
N THR A 64 -18.14 -12.64 6.61
CA THR A 64 -19.44 -12.69 7.28
C THR A 64 -20.49 -12.02 6.40
N ASN A 65 -21.62 -12.69 6.16
CA ASN A 65 -22.80 -12.04 5.59
C ASN A 65 -23.20 -10.88 6.50
N GLY A 66 -23.26 -9.68 5.93
CA GLY A 66 -23.75 -8.51 6.63
C GLY A 66 -25.09 -8.83 7.30
N GLY A 67 -25.11 -8.89 8.62
CA GLY A 67 -26.30 -9.15 9.41
C GLY A 67 -27.32 -8.04 9.16
N ASN A 68 -28.54 -8.43 8.77
CA ASN A 68 -29.70 -7.55 8.87
C ASN A 68 -29.87 -7.20 10.35
N TYR A 69 -29.48 -6.04 10.76
CA TYR A 69 -29.98 -5.44 12.01
C TYR A 69 -31.40 -4.96 11.75
N ASN A 70 -32.37 -5.78 12.15
CA ASN A 70 -33.73 -5.28 12.38
C ASN A 70 -33.67 -4.39 13.61
N ASP A 71 -33.88 -3.14 13.37
CA ASP A 71 -34.13 -2.07 14.32
C ASP A 71 -35.53 -2.29 14.92
N ASP A 72 -35.60 -2.96 16.08
CA ASP A 72 -36.76 -2.89 16.99
C ASP A 72 -36.37 -3.50 18.34
N ASN A 73 -36.16 -2.61 19.32
CA ASN A 73 -36.06 -2.75 20.78
C ASN A 73 -34.72 -2.26 21.35
N PHE A 74 -34.62 -0.98 21.49
CA PHE A 74 -33.78 -0.36 22.52
C PHE A 74 -34.64 -0.18 23.76
N ASP A 75 -34.55 -1.08 24.72
CA ASP A 75 -34.85 -0.79 26.12
C ASP A 75 -33.64 -0.11 26.74
N ASP A 76 -33.84 1.15 27.10
CA ASP A 76 -32.94 2.02 27.83
C ASP A 76 -32.95 1.56 29.31
N ASP A 77 -32.02 0.69 29.72
CA ASP A 77 -31.72 0.52 31.16
C ASP A 77 -30.36 -0.20 31.35
N ASP A 78 -29.49 0.49 32.10
CA ASP A 78 -28.34 0.00 32.85
C ASP A 78 -27.12 -0.54 32.05
N TYR A 79 -26.31 0.35 31.51
CA TYR A 79 -24.87 0.08 31.31
C TYR A 79 -24.11 0.59 32.55
N ASP A 80 -23.86 -0.31 33.49
CA ASP A 80 -22.78 -0.16 34.47
C ASP A 80 -21.43 -0.22 33.72
N ASP A 81 -20.81 0.96 33.55
CA ASP A 81 -19.46 1.16 33.00
C ASP A 81 -18.39 0.72 34.03
N ASP A 82 -18.30 -0.57 34.34
CA ASP A 82 -17.16 -1.16 35.05
C ASP A 82 -16.51 -2.26 34.19
N TYR A 83 -16.04 -1.88 32.98
CA TYR A 83 -14.96 -2.65 32.36
C TYR A 83 -13.63 -2.11 32.87
N ASP A 84 -13.13 -2.68 33.97
CA ASP A 84 -11.73 -2.67 34.32
C ASP A 84 -10.97 -3.28 33.09
N TYR A 85 -10.46 -2.42 32.23
CA TYR A 85 -9.39 -2.82 31.32
C TYR A 85 -8.19 -3.13 32.18
N ASP A 86 -7.96 -4.41 32.47
CA ASP A 86 -6.68 -4.89 32.95
C ASP A 86 -5.65 -4.53 31.87
N ASP A 87 -4.89 -3.46 32.12
CA ASP A 87 -3.83 -2.87 31.27
C ASP A 87 -2.61 -3.82 31.16
N ASP A 88 -2.78 -5.09 31.52
CA ASP A 88 -1.76 -6.16 31.47
C ASP A 88 -1.89 -7.08 30.24
N ASP A 89 -2.53 -6.62 29.14
CA ASP A 89 -2.45 -7.32 27.87
C ASP A 89 -0.98 -7.31 27.41
N TYR A 90 -0.33 -8.45 27.62
CA TYR A 90 1.03 -8.79 27.23
C TYR A 90 1.22 -8.62 25.74
N TYR A 91 1.47 -7.39 25.31
CA TYR A 91 2.15 -7.15 24.04
C TYR A 91 3.60 -7.56 24.23
N PRO A 92 4.13 -8.53 23.47
CA PRO A 92 5.54 -8.85 23.56
C PRO A 92 6.32 -7.55 23.36
N LEU A 93 7.17 -7.20 24.35
CA LEU A 93 7.96 -5.98 24.32
C LEU A 93 8.70 -5.92 22.98
N TYR A 94 8.28 -4.99 22.13
CA TYR A 94 8.94 -4.76 20.85
C TYR A 94 10.35 -4.24 21.14
N GLU A 95 11.38 -5.04 20.78
CA GLU A 95 12.75 -4.63 20.91
C GLU A 95 13.22 -3.92 19.64
N LYS A 96 13.56 -2.63 19.77
CA LYS A 96 14.12 -1.86 18.67
C LYS A 96 15.41 -2.52 18.15
N PRO A 97 15.53 -2.79 16.84
CA PRO A 97 16.68 -3.46 16.28
C PRO A 97 17.96 -2.62 16.43
N THR A 98 19.07 -3.25 16.84
CA THR A 98 20.38 -2.61 16.85
C THR A 98 21.04 -2.80 15.48
N LEU A 99 20.95 -1.80 14.61
CA LEU A 99 21.45 -1.85 13.25
C LEU A 99 22.78 -1.11 13.10
N LYS A 100 23.74 -1.71 12.37
CA LYS A 100 24.98 -1.04 11.94
C LYS A 100 24.71 -0.33 10.62
N ARG A 101 24.61 0.99 10.68
CA ARG A 101 24.37 1.81 9.48
C ARG A 101 25.67 2.29 8.86
N PRO A 102 25.80 2.27 7.53
CA PRO A 102 26.96 2.83 6.83
C PRO A 102 26.98 4.37 6.95
N ASN A 103 28.05 4.97 6.45
CA ASN A 103 28.07 6.42 6.25
C ASN A 103 26.94 6.81 5.30
N VAL A 104 26.32 7.97 5.57
CA VAL A 104 25.22 8.47 4.77
C VAL A 104 25.67 8.72 3.33
N SER A 105 24.87 8.25 2.38
CA SER A 105 25.05 8.42 0.95
C SER A 105 23.77 9.01 0.33
N GLU A 106 23.90 9.64 -0.82
CA GLU A 106 22.77 10.05 -1.63
C GLU A 106 22.28 8.86 -2.45
N TYR A 107 21.01 8.55 -2.33
CA TYR A 107 20.33 7.55 -3.15
C TYR A 107 19.47 8.24 -4.20
N HIS A 108 19.68 7.91 -5.45
CA HIS A 108 18.76 8.25 -6.53
C HIS A 108 17.78 7.11 -6.67
N LEU A 109 16.51 7.37 -6.39
CA LEU A 109 15.42 6.40 -6.41
C LEU A 109 14.51 6.67 -7.59
N ARG A 110 13.97 5.60 -8.17
CA ARG A 110 12.82 5.65 -9.06
C ARG A 110 11.67 4.90 -8.41
N ILE A 111 10.54 5.58 -8.31
CA ILE A 111 9.29 5.10 -7.76
C ILE A 111 8.30 4.96 -8.91
N LYS A 112 7.85 3.75 -9.20
CA LYS A 112 6.94 3.46 -10.31
C LYS A 112 5.67 2.82 -9.80
N LEU A 113 4.51 3.39 -10.15
CA LEU A 113 3.20 2.78 -9.90
C LEU A 113 3.01 1.56 -10.81
N ASN A 114 2.63 0.44 -10.22
CA ASN A 114 2.51 -0.85 -10.90
C ASN A 114 1.13 -1.05 -11.53
N ASP A 115 1.05 -1.96 -12.49
CA ASP A 115 -0.17 -2.56 -13.06
C ASP A 115 -1.22 -1.60 -13.65
N ILE A 116 -0.88 -0.33 -13.83
CA ILE A 116 -1.83 0.70 -14.27
C ILE A 116 -1.94 0.85 -15.80
N GLY A 117 -1.07 0.21 -16.57
CA GLY A 117 -1.12 0.24 -18.05
C GLY A 117 -0.66 1.55 -18.70
N ILE A 118 -0.36 2.57 -17.91
CA ILE A 118 0.30 3.83 -18.31
C ILE A 118 1.53 4.03 -17.43
N ASP A 119 2.49 4.83 -17.89
CA ASP A 119 3.70 5.07 -17.13
C ASP A 119 3.48 6.22 -16.13
N ILE A 120 3.36 5.87 -14.84
CA ILE A 120 3.34 6.84 -13.73
C ILE A 120 4.53 6.54 -12.83
N TRP A 121 5.42 7.51 -12.72
CA TRP A 121 6.64 7.37 -11.90
C TRP A 121 7.20 8.72 -11.47
N ARG A 122 8.01 8.68 -10.40
CA ARG A 122 8.80 9.83 -9.89
C ARG A 122 10.24 9.38 -9.66
N GLU A 123 11.19 10.29 -9.83
CA GLU A 123 12.58 10.11 -9.44
C GLU A 123 12.99 11.14 -8.40
N LEU A 124 13.59 10.64 -7.31
CA LEU A 124 14.03 11.45 -6.17
C LEU A 124 15.49 11.18 -5.84
N LYS A 125 16.16 12.19 -5.30
CA LYS A 125 17.40 12.00 -4.53
C LYS A 125 17.12 12.23 -3.07
N VAL A 126 17.50 11.25 -2.24
CA VAL A 126 17.29 11.29 -0.80
C VAL A 126 18.53 10.81 -0.04
N PRO A 127 18.76 11.23 1.20
CA PRO A 127 19.81 10.66 2.05
C PRO A 127 19.48 9.20 2.41
N SER A 128 20.48 8.35 2.43
CA SER A 128 20.33 6.92 2.72
C SER A 128 19.86 6.59 4.13
N ASN A 129 19.97 7.53 5.05
CA ASN A 129 19.55 7.41 6.44
C ASN A 129 18.13 7.94 6.71
N VAL A 130 17.37 8.25 5.67
CA VAL A 130 15.97 8.61 5.83
C VAL A 130 15.21 7.41 6.40
N GLU A 131 14.40 7.63 7.43
CA GLU A 131 13.56 6.60 8.05
C GLU A 131 12.44 6.21 7.09
N LEU A 132 12.02 4.93 7.09
CA LEU A 132 10.99 4.46 6.18
C LEU A 132 9.64 5.16 6.41
N ASP A 133 9.30 5.45 7.66
CA ASP A 133 8.15 6.26 8.02
C ASP A 133 8.16 7.60 7.28
N PHE A 134 9.23 8.38 7.46
CA PHE A 134 9.41 9.64 6.76
C PHE A 134 9.40 9.48 5.23
N LEU A 135 10.01 8.41 4.72
CA LEU A 135 10.04 8.13 3.29
C LEU A 135 8.64 7.83 2.74
N GLY A 136 7.81 7.10 3.48
CA GLY A 136 6.44 6.79 3.06
C GLY A 136 5.60 8.04 2.84
N HIS A 137 5.56 8.92 3.84
CA HIS A 137 4.85 10.20 3.74
C HIS A 137 5.40 11.10 2.61
N LEU A 138 6.72 11.17 2.46
CA LEU A 138 7.34 11.86 1.32
C LEU A 138 6.87 11.30 -0.03
N LEU A 139 6.77 9.96 -0.17
CA LEU A 139 6.35 9.35 -1.43
C LEU A 139 4.89 9.62 -1.75
N ILE A 140 4.01 9.60 -0.74
CA ILE A 140 2.59 9.92 -0.88
C ILE A 140 2.43 11.34 -1.42
N ASP A 141 3.06 12.32 -0.78
CA ASP A 141 2.99 13.72 -1.17
C ASP A 141 3.61 13.99 -2.56
N ILE A 142 4.78 13.41 -2.85
CA ILE A 142 5.42 13.50 -4.18
C ILE A 142 4.59 12.86 -5.29
N MET A 143 3.83 11.83 -4.99
CA MET A 143 2.87 11.28 -5.95
C MET A 143 1.71 12.24 -6.19
N GLY A 144 1.25 12.97 -5.18
CA GLY A 144 0.16 13.94 -5.21
C GLY A 144 -1.07 13.50 -4.42
N TRP A 145 -0.93 12.59 -3.46
CA TRP A 145 -1.97 12.14 -2.54
C TRP A 145 -1.99 12.94 -1.24
N ASP A 146 -3.14 12.95 -0.57
CA ASP A 146 -3.40 13.75 0.64
C ASP A 146 -2.96 13.08 1.96
N ASP A 147 -2.34 11.89 1.90
CA ASP A 147 -1.86 11.13 3.07
C ASP A 147 -2.96 10.80 4.11
N ILE A 148 -4.12 10.40 3.61
CA ILE A 148 -5.30 10.09 4.43
C ILE A 148 -5.49 8.59 4.68
N HIS A 149 -4.66 7.74 4.07
CA HIS A 149 -4.70 6.28 4.18
C HIS A 149 -3.40 5.71 4.74
N LEU A 150 -3.46 4.45 5.15
CA LEU A 150 -2.29 3.71 5.64
C LEU A 150 -1.38 3.26 4.49
N PHE A 151 -0.12 3.02 4.83
CA PHE A 151 0.86 2.49 3.91
C PHE A 151 1.79 1.47 4.57
N HIS A 152 2.44 0.68 3.76
CA HIS A 152 3.57 -0.14 4.20
C HIS A 152 4.62 -0.33 3.10
N PHE A 153 5.81 -0.73 3.52
CA PHE A 153 6.84 -1.22 2.61
C PHE A 153 6.93 -2.75 2.70
N MET A 154 7.33 -3.38 1.60
CA MET A 154 7.65 -4.80 1.58
C MET A 154 9.03 -5.03 0.97
N HIS A 155 9.89 -5.72 1.71
CA HIS A 155 11.23 -6.10 1.26
C HIS A 155 11.58 -7.50 1.75
N ASN A 156 11.95 -8.42 0.85
CA ASN A 156 12.32 -9.79 1.17
C ASN A 156 11.28 -10.53 2.04
N LYS A 157 9.99 -10.45 1.65
CA LYS A 157 8.85 -11.08 2.36
C LYS A 157 8.61 -10.52 3.79
N THR A 158 9.21 -9.41 4.14
CA THR A 158 9.00 -8.70 5.41
C THR A 158 8.25 -7.41 5.12
N PHE A 159 7.19 -7.17 5.86
CA PHE A 159 6.46 -5.90 5.85
C PHE A 159 7.05 -4.94 6.87
N TYR A 160 7.03 -3.66 6.55
CA TYR A 160 7.43 -2.56 7.42
C TYR A 160 6.27 -1.58 7.47
N SER A 161 5.63 -1.43 8.61
CA SER A 161 4.39 -0.70 8.79
C SER A 161 4.38 0.09 10.11
N ASP A 162 3.25 0.69 10.44
CA ASP A 162 3.01 1.42 11.67
C ASP A 162 2.93 0.50 12.91
N GLU A 163 2.83 1.12 14.09
CA GLU A 163 2.81 0.42 15.37
C GLU A 163 1.54 -0.44 15.55
N GLU A 164 0.40 0.04 15.07
CA GLU A 164 -0.87 -0.68 15.16
C GLU A 164 -0.83 -1.96 14.32
N SER A 165 -0.37 -1.87 13.07
CA SER A 165 -0.20 -3.03 12.19
C SER A 165 0.80 -4.04 12.74
N VAL A 166 1.88 -3.59 13.40
CA VAL A 166 2.84 -4.48 14.09
C VAL A 166 2.16 -5.19 15.25
N GLY A 167 1.38 -4.46 16.06
CA GLY A 167 0.65 -5.01 17.21
C GLY A 167 -0.41 -6.04 16.82
N MET A 168 -1.07 -5.87 15.69
CA MET A 168 -2.08 -6.79 15.15
C MET A 168 -1.49 -8.01 14.44
N SER A 169 -0.18 -8.03 14.16
CA SER A 169 0.44 -9.10 13.40
C SER A 169 0.74 -10.34 14.26
N PHE A 170 -0.10 -11.34 14.16
CA PHE A 170 0.09 -12.64 14.81
C PHE A 170 1.25 -13.49 14.21
N ARG A 171 1.90 -13.07 13.13
CA ARG A 171 2.83 -13.90 12.36
C ARG A 171 4.29 -13.43 12.31
N GLY A 172 4.67 -12.39 13.02
CA GLY A 172 6.08 -12.01 13.19
C GLY A 172 6.82 -11.45 11.95
N ASN A 173 6.17 -11.33 10.79
CA ASN A 173 6.78 -10.81 9.57
C ASN A 173 6.51 -9.32 9.33
N VAL A 174 5.96 -8.60 10.30
CA VAL A 174 5.77 -7.15 10.26
C VAL A 174 6.74 -6.49 11.23
N LYS A 175 7.37 -5.41 10.81
CA LYS A 175 8.33 -4.63 11.58
C LYS A 175 7.93 -3.16 11.58
N LEU A 176 8.26 -2.45 12.63
CA LEU A 176 7.97 -1.03 12.75
C LEU A 176 8.86 -0.24 11.77
N TYR A 177 8.26 0.46 10.82
CA TYR A 177 8.99 1.17 9.77
C TYR A 177 9.88 2.30 10.31
N SER A 178 9.49 2.98 11.41
CA SER A 178 10.28 4.05 12.04
C SER A 178 11.61 3.60 12.63
N ASP A 179 11.84 2.28 12.79
CA ASP A 179 13.11 1.75 13.26
C ASP A 179 14.13 1.48 12.14
N TYR A 180 13.69 1.56 10.89
CA TYR A 180 14.49 1.24 9.72
C TYR A 180 14.70 2.46 8.83
N THR A 181 15.87 2.53 8.22
CA THR A 181 16.19 3.52 7.21
C THR A 181 16.24 2.89 5.83
N LEU A 182 16.18 3.70 4.79
CA LEU A 182 16.33 3.27 3.40
C LEU A 182 17.57 2.37 3.22
N SER A 183 18.71 2.76 3.80
CA SER A 183 19.96 1.97 3.70
C SER A 183 19.97 0.70 4.56
N ASP A 184 18.98 0.47 5.41
CA ASP A 184 18.86 -0.81 6.11
C ASP A 184 18.29 -1.89 5.20
N LEU A 185 17.48 -1.51 4.20
CA LEU A 185 16.83 -2.42 3.26
C LEU A 185 17.59 -2.50 1.93
N LEU A 186 17.84 -1.36 1.29
CA LEU A 186 18.48 -1.28 -0.02
C LEU A 186 19.97 -1.01 0.15
N LYS A 187 20.81 -1.88 -0.36
CA LYS A 187 22.27 -1.87 -0.14
C LYS A 187 23.08 -1.50 -1.39
N ALA A 188 22.52 -1.70 -2.56
CA ALA A 188 23.22 -1.57 -3.85
C ALA A 188 22.31 -0.95 -4.92
N GLU A 189 22.94 -0.47 -5.98
CA GLU A 189 22.23 -0.09 -7.20
C GLU A 189 21.43 -1.28 -7.76
N LYS A 190 20.22 -0.99 -8.23
CA LYS A 190 19.21 -1.95 -8.70
C LYS A 190 18.51 -2.75 -7.61
N ASP A 191 18.86 -2.58 -6.34
CA ASP A 191 18.04 -3.12 -5.27
C ASP A 191 16.63 -2.53 -5.35
N LYS A 192 15.64 -3.32 -4.92
CA LYS A 192 14.24 -2.96 -5.03
C LYS A 192 13.49 -3.30 -3.74
N MET A 193 12.46 -2.51 -3.46
CA MET A 193 11.41 -2.82 -2.50
C MET A 193 10.06 -2.40 -3.06
N ALA A 194 8.99 -2.95 -2.51
CA ALA A 194 7.64 -2.52 -2.82
C ALA A 194 7.14 -1.52 -1.77
N PHE A 195 6.21 -0.67 -2.18
CA PHE A 195 5.48 0.27 -1.35
C PHE A 195 4.01 0.20 -1.74
N GLU A 196 3.13 0.01 -0.79
CA GLU A 196 1.68 0.07 -0.99
C GLU A 196 1.12 1.22 -0.18
N TYR A 197 0.32 2.03 -0.83
CA TYR A 197 -0.48 3.08 -0.24
C TYR A 197 -1.95 2.78 -0.45
N ASP A 198 -2.77 3.08 0.54
CA ASP A 198 -4.21 2.81 0.58
C ASP A 198 -4.54 1.32 0.36
N PHE A 199 -4.77 0.58 1.44
CA PHE A 199 -5.08 -0.87 1.37
C PHE A 199 -6.45 -1.17 0.74
N GLY A 200 -7.32 -0.14 0.58
CA GLY A 200 -8.60 -0.24 -0.13
C GLY A 200 -8.41 -0.19 -1.65
N ASP A 201 -7.74 0.83 -2.14
CA ASP A 201 -7.43 1.03 -3.56
C ASP A 201 -6.18 0.27 -4.02
N SER A 202 -5.30 -0.09 -3.07
CA SER A 202 -4.13 -0.96 -3.27
C SER A 202 -3.14 -0.41 -4.30
N TRP A 203 -2.62 0.82 -4.05
CA TRP A 203 -1.66 1.48 -4.92
C TRP A 203 -0.24 0.95 -4.71
N TRP A 204 0.10 -0.12 -5.43
CA TRP A 204 1.42 -0.74 -5.37
C TRP A 204 2.46 -0.04 -6.23
N HIS A 205 3.61 0.24 -5.62
CA HIS A 205 4.76 0.84 -6.30
C HIS A 205 6.00 -0.04 -6.20
N GLU A 206 6.81 -0.03 -7.24
CA GLU A 206 8.19 -0.51 -7.18
C GLU A 206 9.11 0.68 -6.91
N ILE A 207 9.86 0.62 -5.81
CA ILE A 207 10.96 1.53 -5.52
C ILE A 207 12.26 0.86 -5.91
N SER A 208 13.03 1.47 -6.80
CA SER A 208 14.32 0.93 -7.26
C SER A 208 15.44 1.95 -7.10
N VAL A 209 16.63 1.46 -6.72
CA VAL A 209 17.83 2.28 -6.60
C VAL A 209 18.47 2.45 -7.98
N VAL A 210 18.44 3.67 -8.51
CA VAL A 210 19.08 4.04 -9.78
C VAL A 210 20.58 4.17 -9.61
N SER A 211 21.01 4.88 -8.55
CA SER A 211 22.43 5.05 -8.22
C SER A 211 22.64 5.41 -6.75
N ILE A 212 23.82 5.11 -6.25
CA ILE A 212 24.27 5.46 -4.90
C ILE A 212 25.55 6.30 -5.01
N ARG A 213 25.55 7.47 -4.38
CA ARG A 213 26.70 8.36 -4.37
C ARG A 213 27.05 8.75 -2.92
N PRO A 214 28.30 8.55 -2.48
CA PRO A 214 28.72 9.05 -1.16
C PRO A 214 28.72 10.58 -1.15
N TYR A 215 28.24 11.17 -0.05
CA TYR A 215 28.37 12.61 0.15
C TYR A 215 29.83 13.03 0.33
N LYS A 216 30.19 14.17 -0.23
CA LYS A 216 31.49 14.79 -0.01
C LYS A 216 31.53 15.43 1.40
N LYS A 217 32.72 15.59 1.95
CA LYS A 217 32.89 16.25 3.26
C LYS A 217 32.29 17.66 3.24
N GLY A 218 31.32 17.92 4.12
CA GLY A 218 30.64 19.21 4.24
C GLY A 218 29.50 19.43 3.23
N GLU A 219 29.22 18.45 2.39
CA GLU A 219 28.05 18.49 1.52
C GLU A 219 26.76 18.32 2.35
N LYS A 220 25.74 19.10 2.02
CA LYS A 220 24.45 19.01 2.69
C LYS A 220 23.67 17.81 2.17
N HIS A 221 23.07 17.06 3.08
CA HIS A 221 22.10 16.01 2.73
C HIS A 221 20.81 16.70 2.30
N ARG A 222 20.27 16.34 1.16
CA ARG A 222 19.11 16.98 0.56
C ARG A 222 18.12 15.97 0.01
N ILE A 223 16.83 16.35 0.06
CA ILE A 223 15.79 15.75 -0.74
C ILE A 223 15.62 16.60 -2.00
N THR A 224 15.54 15.96 -3.17
CA THR A 224 15.42 16.67 -4.45
C THR A 224 14.57 15.84 -5.40
N PHE A 225 13.52 16.43 -5.94
CA PHE A 225 12.81 15.87 -7.10
C PHE A 225 13.69 15.98 -8.34
N VAL A 226 13.77 14.91 -9.13
CA VAL A 226 14.63 14.83 -10.31
C VAL A 226 13.81 14.90 -11.58
N ASP A 227 12.83 14.01 -11.70
CA ASP A 227 11.98 13.88 -12.88
C ASP A 227 10.73 13.05 -12.55
N GLY A 228 9.73 13.10 -13.43
CA GLY A 228 8.50 12.32 -13.28
C GLY A 228 7.71 12.22 -14.57
N GLN A 229 6.74 11.31 -14.57
CA GLN A 229 5.80 11.14 -15.67
C GLN A 229 4.48 10.61 -15.13
N GLY A 230 3.38 11.07 -15.74
CA GLY A 230 2.04 10.61 -15.48
C GLY A 230 1.40 11.27 -14.26
N ALA A 231 0.15 11.65 -14.40
CA ALA A 231 -0.65 12.23 -13.32
C ALA A 231 -0.91 11.19 -12.24
N CYS A 232 -0.89 11.64 -10.98
CA CYS A 232 -1.33 10.82 -9.86
C CYS A 232 -2.80 10.43 -10.03
N PRO A 233 -3.20 9.16 -9.79
CA PRO A 233 -4.61 8.83 -9.68
C PRO A 233 -5.26 9.59 -8.51
N PRO A 234 -6.53 10.01 -8.63
CA PRO A 234 -7.24 10.61 -7.51
C PRO A 234 -7.39 9.65 -6.33
N GLU A 235 -7.50 10.20 -5.11
CA GLU A 235 -7.86 9.42 -3.92
C GLU A 235 -9.21 8.73 -4.08
N ASP A 236 -9.39 7.57 -3.45
CA ASP A 236 -10.66 6.83 -3.35
C ASP A 236 -11.35 6.56 -4.70
N CYS A 237 -10.59 6.48 -5.79
CA CYS A 237 -11.18 6.30 -7.11
C CYS A 237 -11.47 4.83 -7.48
N GLY A 238 -11.20 3.88 -6.59
CA GLY A 238 -11.41 2.44 -6.75
C GLY A 238 -10.21 1.75 -7.38
N GLY A 239 -9.01 2.22 -7.07
CA GLY A 239 -7.74 1.66 -7.50
C GLY A 239 -7.51 1.73 -8.99
N VAL A 240 -6.59 0.89 -9.50
CA VAL A 240 -6.27 0.83 -10.94
C VAL A 240 -7.51 0.68 -11.83
N PRO A 241 -8.49 -0.21 -11.53
CA PRO A 241 -9.69 -0.33 -12.35
C PRO A 241 -10.55 0.94 -12.37
N GLY A 242 -10.69 1.61 -11.23
CA GLY A 242 -11.46 2.83 -11.08
C GLY A 242 -10.83 3.98 -11.86
N TYR A 243 -9.54 4.21 -11.70
CA TYR A 243 -8.83 5.24 -12.45
C TYR A 243 -8.88 5.00 -13.96
N MET A 244 -8.65 3.77 -14.43
CA MET A 244 -8.75 3.45 -15.86
C MET A 244 -10.15 3.70 -16.41
N ARG A 245 -11.20 3.43 -15.61
CA ARG A 245 -12.59 3.75 -15.95
C ARG A 245 -12.82 5.26 -16.09
N LEU A 246 -12.28 6.05 -15.16
CA LEU A 246 -12.35 7.52 -15.23
C LEU A 246 -11.66 8.07 -16.47
N LEU A 247 -10.47 7.57 -16.83
CA LEU A 247 -9.76 7.96 -18.04
C LEU A 247 -10.53 7.60 -19.32
N GLU A 248 -11.18 6.44 -19.36
CA GLU A 248 -12.02 6.07 -20.50
C GLU A 248 -13.27 6.97 -20.59
N MET A 249 -13.88 7.30 -19.44
CA MET A 249 -15.00 8.22 -19.36
C MET A 249 -14.59 9.62 -19.84
N ALA A 250 -13.42 10.10 -19.43
CA ALA A 250 -12.89 11.39 -19.87
C ALA A 250 -12.73 11.50 -21.41
N LYS A 251 -12.40 10.41 -22.09
CA LYS A 251 -12.25 10.34 -23.56
C LYS A 251 -13.58 10.41 -24.33
N LYS A 252 -14.73 10.18 -23.67
CA LYS A 252 -16.04 10.18 -24.36
C LYS A 252 -16.38 11.57 -24.92
N LYS A 253 -16.78 11.62 -26.20
CA LYS A 253 -17.22 12.87 -26.84
C LYS A 253 -18.57 13.38 -26.29
N ARG A 254 -19.41 12.48 -25.82
CA ARG A 254 -20.70 12.79 -25.18
C ARG A 254 -20.73 12.05 -23.85
N LYS A 255 -20.95 12.79 -22.78
CA LYS A 255 -21.03 12.29 -21.41
C LYS A 255 -22.44 12.57 -20.87
N SER A 256 -22.97 11.65 -20.06
CA SER A 256 -24.21 11.90 -19.30
C SER A 256 -23.99 12.99 -18.23
N ALA A 257 -25.03 13.38 -17.52
CA ALA A 257 -24.91 14.33 -16.42
C ALA A 257 -24.11 13.72 -15.26
N GLU A 258 -24.39 12.46 -14.94
CA GLU A 258 -23.74 11.68 -13.91
C GLU A 258 -22.24 11.50 -14.20
N GLU A 259 -21.88 11.16 -15.46
CA GLU A 259 -20.48 11.02 -15.86
C GLU A 259 -19.68 12.32 -15.75
N LYS A 260 -20.32 13.46 -15.96
CA LYS A 260 -19.66 14.77 -15.80
C LYS A 260 -19.47 15.12 -14.33
N GLU A 261 -20.49 14.88 -13.52
CA GLU A 261 -20.44 15.08 -12.07
C GLU A 261 -19.36 14.20 -11.44
N GLU A 262 -19.27 12.92 -11.85
CA GLU A 262 -18.23 12.01 -11.37
C GLU A 262 -16.83 12.47 -11.77
N LEU A 263 -16.61 12.91 -13.00
CA LEU A 263 -15.31 13.43 -13.43
C LEU A 263 -14.95 14.74 -12.74
N GLU A 264 -15.95 15.61 -12.49
CA GLU A 264 -15.74 16.86 -11.73
C GLU A 264 -15.38 16.59 -10.27
N TRP A 265 -15.98 15.55 -9.67
CA TRP A 265 -15.64 15.11 -8.31
C TRP A 265 -14.17 14.72 -8.14
N TYR A 266 -13.58 14.11 -9.18
CA TYR A 266 -12.19 13.69 -9.19
C TYR A 266 -11.25 14.69 -9.88
N ASP A 267 -11.65 15.93 -10.10
CA ASP A 267 -10.90 16.99 -10.79
C ASP A 267 -10.38 16.59 -12.21
N ILE A 268 -11.07 15.63 -12.84
CA ILE A 268 -10.75 15.19 -14.21
C ILE A 268 -11.56 16.03 -15.20
N ASP A 269 -11.12 17.22 -15.42
CA ASP A 269 -11.74 18.15 -16.37
C ASP A 269 -11.21 17.98 -17.80
N LYS A 270 -11.59 18.90 -18.69
CA LYS A 270 -11.15 18.88 -20.11
C LYS A 270 -9.65 19.18 -20.31
N ASN A 271 -8.98 19.71 -19.28
CA ASN A 271 -7.55 20.07 -19.31
C ASN A 271 -6.70 18.99 -18.64
N TYR A 272 -7.32 18.01 -17.99
CA TYR A 272 -6.61 16.93 -17.33
C TYR A 272 -5.76 16.15 -18.34
N ASP A 273 -4.46 16.12 -18.11
CA ASP A 273 -3.51 15.31 -18.90
C ASP A 273 -2.99 14.15 -18.04
N PRO A 274 -3.38 12.90 -18.35
CA PRO A 274 -2.91 11.74 -17.59
C PRO A 274 -1.40 11.50 -17.71
N ASN A 275 -0.69 12.24 -18.55
CA ASN A 275 0.77 12.14 -18.70
C ASN A 275 1.53 13.25 -17.97
N ASP A 276 0.84 14.23 -17.41
CA ASP A 276 1.46 15.34 -16.67
C ASP A 276 1.78 14.92 -15.24
N PRO A 277 3.06 14.88 -14.83
CA PRO A 277 3.44 14.55 -13.45
C PRO A 277 3.23 15.69 -12.46
N ASP A 278 2.76 16.85 -12.88
CA ASP A 278 2.77 18.09 -12.10
C ASP A 278 4.13 18.37 -11.44
N VAL A 279 5.12 18.64 -12.29
CA VAL A 279 6.51 18.84 -11.86
C VAL A 279 6.63 19.96 -10.81
N ILE A 280 5.75 20.97 -10.87
CA ILE A 280 5.82 22.12 -9.95
C ILE A 280 5.45 21.64 -8.54
N SER A 281 4.31 20.98 -8.38
CA SER A 281 3.87 20.42 -7.08
C SER A 281 4.87 19.39 -6.54
N CYS A 282 5.41 18.52 -7.39
CA CYS A 282 6.47 17.58 -6.98
C CYS A 282 7.73 18.27 -6.47
N GLN A 283 8.13 19.41 -7.06
CA GLN A 283 9.30 20.19 -6.61
C GLN A 283 9.02 20.90 -5.29
N GLU A 284 7.84 21.50 -5.14
CA GLU A 284 7.41 22.15 -3.91
C GLU A 284 7.36 21.17 -2.74
N ALA A 285 6.74 20.01 -2.93
CA ALA A 285 6.71 18.92 -1.95
C ALA A 285 8.14 18.49 -1.55
N ALA A 286 9.02 18.24 -2.52
CA ALA A 286 10.41 17.87 -2.22
C ALA A 286 11.16 18.95 -1.42
N GLU A 287 10.92 20.22 -1.68
CA GLU A 287 11.51 21.34 -0.93
C GLU A 287 10.99 21.41 0.50
N GLU A 288 9.70 21.23 0.72
CA GLU A 288 9.08 21.19 2.06
C GLU A 288 9.62 20.04 2.89
N TRP A 289 9.72 18.83 2.31
CA TRP A 289 10.30 17.68 2.97
C TRP A 289 11.80 17.82 3.24
N ASP A 290 12.56 18.49 2.34
CA ASP A 290 13.97 18.83 2.58
C ASP A 290 14.11 19.82 3.76
N GLU A 291 13.19 20.76 3.92
CA GLU A 291 13.17 21.65 5.07
C GLU A 291 12.83 20.91 6.36
N SER A 292 11.88 19.98 6.32
CA SER A 292 11.49 19.15 7.47
C SER A 292 12.64 18.26 7.93
N LEU A 293 13.37 17.66 6.98
CA LEU A 293 14.55 16.85 7.29
C LEU A 293 15.65 17.66 8.02
N ARG A 294 15.78 18.94 7.71
CA ARG A 294 16.79 19.82 8.33
C ARG A 294 16.43 20.31 9.73
N LYS A 295 15.16 20.20 10.12
CA LYS A 295 14.67 20.60 11.45
C LYS A 295 14.76 19.46 12.47
N LYS A 296 14.92 18.22 12.02
CA LYS A 296 15.20 17.04 12.85
C LYS A 296 16.69 16.96 13.21
#